data_a3f664c5b24042944af00a9da71da785
#
_entry.id   a3f664c5b24042944af00a9da71da785
#
_cell.length_a   1.000
_cell.length_b   1.000
_cell.length_c   1.000
_cell.angle_alpha   90.00
_cell.angle_beta   90.00
_cell.angle_gamma   90.00
#
_symmetry.space_group_name_H-M   'P 1'
#
loop_
_entity.id
_entity.type
_entity.pdbx_description
1 polymer ?
#
loop_
_entity_poly.entity_id
_entity_poly.type
_entity_poly.pdbx_seq_one_letter_code
_entity_poly.pdbx_strand_id
1 'polypeptide(L)'
;MWPHVSRPEDGQVTEIVAGLYMSPLELLALLCAVALVVARWLPAAARPRVTIAAGTVLLLSAIVLFVVGIRWQMLPVLAGAALALPFALAPLLRHRTGRPAWRARWWLALPGSVACVGLIATAPVTAWAFPVPVFPEPSGRFAVGTRVVQWTDQRRPESFTTDPHDRRTVVVQLWYPAQKSPQGAQRAQYLGRTEPEARTVSAALARQVGLPGFLVGGVTRAHSRSVFNAPVAGGGGRFPVVLFSPGSGGVRTQNTAWAEELASHGYVVAALDHPYDSAAVVLANGRTIHSQIASTGHRDKDEELAVGWTAVRAADLGFVLTQLDRMDRGEITGPLTGRLDTGRVAVTGHSIGGAAALQAARQDRRFDAVIDLDGYPHGPTSPSLHQPTLALTQAITPSTDPRYLPRLSKALKLSTATGYRLTIPGAAHLTFMDGPLYLPPVPSIVGSLGRTESPHVVAATTLAFLDTTLRHEPGDMADILSAYGDLSVYHPDNSR
;
A
#
# COMPACT_ATOMS: atom_id res chain seq x y z
N MET A 1 9.83 13.92 17.02
CA MET A 1 10.69 14.73 16.13
C MET A 1 11.50 13.77 15.28
N TRP A 2 11.05 13.44 14.07
CA TRP A 2 11.75 12.53 13.18
C TRP A 2 13.08 13.12 12.75
N PRO A 3 14.19 12.37 12.83
CA PRO A 3 15.46 12.86 12.32
C PRO A 3 15.41 12.97 10.80
N HIS A 4 16.13 13.96 10.29
CA HIS A 4 16.30 14.30 8.91
C HIS A 4 16.32 13.12 7.93
N VAL A 5 15.63 13.30 6.79
CA VAL A 5 15.74 12.49 5.59
C VAL A 5 17.21 12.14 5.34
N SER A 6 17.59 10.91 5.68
CA SER A 6 18.92 10.38 5.40
C SER A 6 19.11 10.25 3.90
N ARG A 7 20.30 10.60 3.42
CA ARG A 7 20.73 10.47 2.02
C ARG A 7 20.51 9.04 1.52
N PRO A 8 20.11 8.86 0.27
CA PRO A 8 19.94 7.55 -0.32
C PRO A 8 21.31 6.91 -0.57
N GLU A 9 21.71 6.06 0.34
CA GLU A 9 22.75 5.08 0.07
C GLU A 9 22.00 3.80 -0.24
N ASP A 10 21.95 3.44 -1.51
CA ASP A 10 21.66 2.14 -2.09
C ASP A 10 20.76 2.29 -3.33
N GLY A 11 21.36 2.27 -4.52
CA GLY A 11 20.85 1.78 -5.80
C GLY A 11 19.40 2.03 -6.25
N GLN A 12 18.54 2.57 -5.40
CA GLN A 12 17.22 3.06 -5.78
C GLN A 12 17.41 4.41 -6.44
N VAL A 13 17.12 4.46 -7.72
CA VAL A 13 16.89 5.73 -8.42
C VAL A 13 15.87 6.50 -7.60
N THR A 14 16.33 7.53 -6.87
CA THR A 14 15.46 8.37 -6.05
C THR A 14 14.44 9.00 -6.97
N GLU A 15 13.22 8.47 -6.95
CA GLU A 15 12.11 9.03 -7.72
C GLU A 15 11.54 10.30 -7.08
N ILE A 16 12.23 10.83 -6.07
CA ILE A 16 11.86 12.07 -5.39
C ILE A 16 13.02 13.05 -5.46
N VAL A 17 13.00 13.90 -6.48
CA VAL A 17 13.86 15.07 -6.53
C VAL A 17 13.00 16.29 -6.23
N ALA A 18 13.37 17.04 -5.19
CA ALA A 18 12.66 18.25 -4.75
C ALA A 18 11.14 18.05 -4.51
N GLY A 19 10.74 16.85 -4.05
CA GLY A 19 9.33 16.52 -3.76
C GLY A 19 8.44 16.28 -5.00
N LEU A 20 9.02 16.21 -6.21
CA LEU A 20 8.25 16.07 -7.45
C LEU A 20 7.91 14.62 -7.83
N TYR A 21 8.40 13.61 -7.11
CA TYR A 21 8.20 12.18 -7.40
C TYR A 21 8.60 11.80 -8.84
N MET A 22 9.68 12.42 -9.34
CA MET A 22 10.26 12.19 -10.66
C MET A 22 11.73 11.83 -10.52
N SER A 23 12.21 10.91 -11.38
CA SER A 23 13.63 10.58 -11.42
C SER A 23 14.47 11.74 -11.99
N PRO A 24 15.77 11.81 -11.68
CA PRO A 24 16.66 12.82 -12.26
C PRO A 24 16.64 12.85 -13.79
N LEU A 25 16.50 11.67 -14.44
CA LEU A 25 16.42 11.56 -15.89
C LEU A 25 15.11 12.10 -16.46
N GLU A 26 13.99 11.86 -15.78
CA GLU A 26 12.68 12.43 -16.14
C GLU A 26 12.68 13.95 -16.00
N LEU A 27 13.27 14.47 -14.91
CA LEU A 27 13.44 15.92 -14.71
C LEU A 27 14.33 16.55 -15.77
N LEU A 28 15.43 15.88 -16.14
CA LEU A 28 16.31 16.34 -17.22
C LEU A 28 15.57 16.42 -18.56
N ALA A 29 14.79 15.37 -18.88
CA ALA A 29 13.97 15.35 -20.11
C ALA A 29 12.91 16.47 -20.09
N LEU A 30 12.25 16.70 -18.95
CA LEU A 30 11.27 17.77 -18.77
C LEU A 30 11.93 19.16 -18.96
N LEU A 31 13.06 19.42 -18.32
CA LEU A 31 13.79 20.68 -18.45
C LEU A 31 14.24 20.93 -19.90
N CYS A 32 14.71 19.89 -20.58
CA CYS A 32 15.08 19.98 -22.00
C CYS A 32 13.85 20.24 -22.88
N ALA A 33 12.71 19.65 -22.62
CA ALA A 33 11.46 19.93 -23.33
C ALA A 33 11.02 21.40 -23.14
N VAL A 34 11.08 21.94 -21.93
CA VAL A 34 10.82 23.36 -21.63
C VAL A 34 11.83 24.24 -22.39
N ALA A 35 13.12 23.89 -22.35
CA ALA A 35 14.16 24.64 -23.05
C ALA A 35 13.93 24.71 -24.56
N LEU A 36 13.42 23.64 -25.21
CA LEU A 36 13.03 23.64 -26.61
C LEU A 36 11.90 24.61 -26.92
N VAL A 37 10.87 24.68 -26.05
CA VAL A 37 9.77 25.64 -26.22
C VAL A 37 10.27 27.07 -26.03
N VAL A 38 11.10 27.31 -25.02
CA VAL A 38 11.66 28.63 -24.68
C VAL A 38 12.69 29.08 -25.73
N ALA A 39 13.43 28.17 -26.39
CA ALA A 39 14.45 28.47 -27.37
C ALA A 39 13.98 29.45 -28.48
N ARG A 40 12.69 29.36 -28.84
CA ARG A 40 12.07 30.28 -29.82
C ARG A 40 12.13 31.74 -29.37
N TRP A 41 12.01 32.01 -28.09
CA TRP A 41 11.93 33.36 -27.52
C TRP A 41 13.32 33.94 -27.19
N LEU A 42 14.39 33.14 -27.32
CA LEU A 42 15.76 33.56 -27.08
C LEU A 42 16.30 34.43 -28.22
N PRO A 43 17.34 35.26 -27.95
CA PRO A 43 18.10 35.99 -28.96
C PRO A 43 18.64 35.06 -30.06
N ALA A 44 18.77 35.57 -31.30
CA ALA A 44 19.17 34.76 -32.45
C ALA A 44 20.51 34.03 -32.26
N ALA A 45 21.44 34.61 -31.52
CA ALA A 45 22.76 34.03 -31.25
C ALA A 45 22.71 32.80 -30.29
N ALA A 46 21.80 32.80 -29.32
CA ALA A 46 21.68 31.73 -28.34
C ALA A 46 20.80 30.57 -28.83
N ARG A 47 19.79 30.87 -29.64
CA ARG A 47 18.77 29.93 -30.10
C ARG A 47 19.32 28.62 -30.69
N PRO A 48 20.28 28.65 -31.68
CA PRO A 48 20.80 27.43 -32.27
C PRO A 48 21.46 26.51 -31.25
N ARG A 49 22.26 27.09 -30.34
CA ARG A 49 22.97 26.32 -29.30
C ARG A 49 22.02 25.64 -28.35
N VAL A 50 21.01 26.39 -27.86
CA VAL A 50 20.02 25.85 -26.94
C VAL A 50 19.14 24.77 -27.61
N THR A 51 18.70 25.00 -28.86
CA THR A 51 17.90 24.02 -29.60
C THR A 51 18.65 22.71 -29.82
N ILE A 52 19.93 22.78 -30.26
CA ILE A 52 20.74 21.59 -30.51
C ILE A 52 21.02 20.86 -29.19
N ALA A 53 21.50 21.57 -28.18
CA ALA A 53 21.84 20.95 -26.89
C ALA A 53 20.60 20.30 -26.23
N ALA A 54 19.50 21.06 -26.07
CA ALA A 54 18.27 20.53 -25.45
C ALA A 54 17.65 19.41 -26.29
N GLY A 55 17.64 19.50 -27.61
CA GLY A 55 17.13 18.45 -28.48
C GLY A 55 17.92 17.15 -28.39
N THR A 56 19.26 17.23 -28.37
CA THR A 56 20.15 16.07 -28.25
C THR A 56 19.99 15.41 -26.89
N VAL A 57 20.04 16.19 -25.80
CA VAL A 57 19.88 15.64 -24.44
C VAL A 57 18.49 15.03 -24.24
N LEU A 58 17.43 15.70 -24.75
CA LEU A 58 16.07 15.14 -24.67
C LEU A 58 15.95 13.82 -25.43
N LEU A 59 16.53 13.73 -26.64
CA LEU A 59 16.50 12.50 -27.42
C LEU A 59 17.22 11.35 -26.71
N LEU A 60 18.43 11.61 -26.19
CA LEU A 60 19.18 10.62 -25.43
C LEU A 60 18.42 10.19 -24.15
N SER A 61 17.89 11.15 -23.42
CA SER A 61 17.07 10.87 -22.23
C SER A 61 15.83 10.05 -22.59
N ALA A 62 15.14 10.39 -23.69
CA ALA A 62 13.96 9.64 -24.15
C ALA A 62 14.31 8.20 -24.53
N ILE A 63 15.44 7.97 -25.22
CA ILE A 63 15.91 6.62 -25.55
C ILE A 63 16.17 5.81 -24.27
N VAL A 64 16.90 6.38 -23.31
CA VAL A 64 17.17 5.69 -22.04
C VAL A 64 15.88 5.41 -21.27
N LEU A 65 14.98 6.39 -21.18
CA LEU A 65 13.67 6.20 -20.53
C LEU A 65 12.84 5.11 -21.21
N PHE A 66 12.93 4.98 -22.53
CA PHE A 66 12.22 3.95 -23.27
C PHE A 66 12.78 2.55 -22.97
N VAL A 67 14.10 2.42 -22.85
CA VAL A 67 14.78 1.16 -22.51
C VAL A 67 14.52 0.74 -21.06
N VAL A 68 14.56 1.70 -20.12
CA VAL A 68 14.30 1.44 -18.68
C VAL A 68 12.81 1.27 -18.40
N GLY A 69 11.93 1.65 -19.33
CA GLY A 69 10.49 1.67 -19.20
C GLY A 69 9.96 3.07 -18.90
N ILE A 70 9.40 3.70 -19.90
CA ILE A 70 8.82 5.04 -19.77
C ILE A 70 7.55 5.03 -18.92
N ARG A 71 7.43 5.99 -18.02
CA ARG A 71 6.18 6.22 -17.28
C ARG A 71 5.21 7.02 -18.16
N TRP A 72 3.92 6.73 -18.05
CA TRP A 72 2.87 7.40 -18.83
C TRP A 72 2.85 8.93 -18.62
N GLN A 73 3.27 9.42 -17.44
CA GLN A 73 3.40 10.83 -17.13
C GLN A 73 4.39 11.57 -18.07
N MET A 74 5.34 10.85 -18.65
CA MET A 74 6.30 11.44 -19.61
C MET A 74 5.74 11.57 -21.02
N LEU A 75 4.64 10.89 -21.36
CA LEU A 75 4.05 10.97 -22.70
C LEU A 75 3.63 12.40 -23.10
N PRO A 76 2.96 13.18 -22.24
CA PRO A 76 2.65 14.58 -22.54
C PRO A 76 3.90 15.46 -22.70
N VAL A 77 5.00 15.17 -21.95
CA VAL A 77 6.28 15.89 -22.12
C VAL A 77 6.84 15.67 -23.50
N LEU A 78 6.88 14.41 -23.93
CA LEU A 78 7.37 14.06 -25.27
C LEU A 78 6.47 14.63 -26.36
N ALA A 79 5.16 14.63 -26.18
CA ALA A 79 4.20 15.23 -27.10
C ALA A 79 4.41 16.76 -27.21
N GLY A 80 4.52 17.46 -26.08
CA GLY A 80 4.81 18.90 -26.04
C GLY A 80 6.14 19.26 -26.71
N ALA A 81 7.18 18.45 -26.48
CA ALA A 81 8.48 18.61 -27.13
C ALA A 81 8.40 18.33 -28.62
N ALA A 82 7.71 17.28 -29.05
CA ALA A 82 7.53 16.96 -30.48
C ALA A 82 6.77 18.04 -31.22
N LEU A 83 5.75 18.63 -30.60
CA LEU A 83 5.04 19.80 -31.18
C LEU A 83 5.92 21.05 -31.28
N ALA A 84 6.83 21.29 -30.34
CA ALA A 84 7.75 22.41 -30.32
C ALA A 84 8.93 22.25 -31.32
N LEU A 85 9.37 21.02 -31.57
CA LEU A 85 10.57 20.67 -32.32
C LEU A 85 10.61 21.24 -33.76
N PRO A 86 9.54 21.14 -34.58
CA PRO A 86 9.55 21.72 -35.94
C PRO A 86 9.81 23.23 -35.91
N PHE A 87 9.23 23.94 -34.96
CA PHE A 87 9.40 25.41 -34.83
C PHE A 87 10.80 25.79 -34.32
N ALA A 88 11.42 24.94 -33.51
CA ALA A 88 12.77 25.12 -33.04
C ALA A 88 13.82 24.82 -34.15
N LEU A 89 13.56 23.77 -34.95
CA LEU A 89 14.49 23.33 -36.04
C LEU A 89 14.37 24.14 -37.34
N ALA A 90 13.17 24.62 -37.69
CA ALA A 90 12.94 25.33 -38.96
C ALA A 90 13.91 26.49 -39.20
N PRO A 91 14.26 27.35 -38.22
CA PRO A 91 15.26 28.40 -38.42
C PRO A 91 16.67 27.85 -38.72
N LEU A 92 17.04 26.73 -38.07
CA LEU A 92 18.37 26.11 -38.29
C LEU A 92 18.50 25.49 -39.66
N LEU A 93 17.48 24.77 -40.12
CA LEU A 93 17.48 24.13 -41.44
C LEU A 93 17.46 25.15 -42.56
N ARG A 94 16.72 26.26 -42.42
CA ARG A 94 16.64 27.33 -43.41
C ARG A 94 17.93 28.14 -43.50
N HIS A 95 18.60 28.38 -42.39
CA HIS A 95 19.91 29.02 -42.36
C HIS A 95 20.93 28.21 -43.15
N ARG A 96 20.93 26.88 -43.05
CA ARG A 96 21.80 25.99 -43.84
C ARG A 96 21.49 25.98 -45.33
N THR A 97 20.22 26.25 -45.70
CA THR A 97 19.78 26.23 -47.12
C THR A 97 19.72 27.62 -47.74
N GLY A 98 20.23 28.69 -47.08
CA GLY A 98 20.21 30.06 -47.59
C GLY A 98 18.82 30.68 -47.75
N ARG A 99 17.77 30.06 -47.24
CA ARG A 99 16.39 30.57 -47.35
C ARG A 99 16.09 31.60 -46.26
N PRO A 100 15.25 32.62 -46.54
CA PRO A 100 14.88 33.61 -45.53
C PRO A 100 14.23 32.97 -44.31
N ALA A 101 14.61 33.46 -43.12
CA ALA A 101 14.11 32.94 -41.87
C ALA A 101 12.59 33.23 -41.73
N TRP A 102 11.78 32.20 -41.88
CA TRP A 102 10.35 32.34 -41.60
C TRP A 102 10.12 32.32 -40.10
N ARG A 103 9.44 33.33 -39.58
CA ARG A 103 8.98 33.39 -38.21
C ARG A 103 7.46 33.37 -38.20
N ALA A 104 6.85 32.38 -37.55
CA ALA A 104 5.44 32.51 -37.27
C ALA A 104 5.17 33.79 -36.43
N ARG A 105 4.10 34.47 -36.72
CA ARG A 105 3.74 35.71 -36.00
C ARG A 105 3.59 35.41 -34.50
N TRP A 106 3.99 36.36 -33.64
CA TRP A 106 4.02 36.14 -32.18
C TRP A 106 2.66 35.72 -31.60
N TRP A 107 1.55 36.23 -32.13
CA TRP A 107 0.20 35.91 -31.73
C TRP A 107 -0.24 34.45 -32.06
N LEU A 108 0.40 33.78 -33.03
CA LEU A 108 0.23 32.34 -33.27
C LEU A 108 1.22 31.49 -32.43
N ALA A 109 2.41 32.05 -32.20
CA ALA A 109 3.45 31.33 -31.46
C ALA A 109 3.20 31.27 -29.98
N LEU A 110 2.58 32.30 -29.38
CA LEU A 110 2.29 32.36 -27.96
C LEU A 110 1.29 31.27 -27.52
N PRO A 111 0.12 31.13 -28.15
CA PRO A 111 -0.79 30.04 -27.82
C PRO A 111 -0.16 28.65 -27.98
N GLY A 112 0.60 28.42 -29.04
CA GLY A 112 1.32 27.17 -29.26
C GLY A 112 2.37 26.88 -28.16
N SER A 113 3.12 27.89 -27.73
CA SER A 113 4.10 27.75 -26.64
C SER A 113 3.39 27.45 -25.31
N VAL A 114 2.28 28.14 -25.02
CA VAL A 114 1.46 27.92 -23.82
C VAL A 114 0.91 26.49 -23.81
N ALA A 115 0.38 26.02 -24.95
CA ALA A 115 -0.11 24.64 -25.06
C ALA A 115 0.98 23.59 -24.81
N CYS A 116 2.19 23.79 -25.41
CA CYS A 116 3.32 22.90 -25.17
C CYS A 116 3.76 22.92 -23.70
N VAL A 117 3.88 24.10 -23.08
CA VAL A 117 4.23 24.21 -21.66
C VAL A 117 3.13 23.58 -20.78
N GLY A 118 1.86 23.79 -21.13
CA GLY A 118 0.73 23.14 -20.42
C GLY A 118 0.84 21.62 -20.46
N LEU A 119 1.12 21.02 -21.64
CA LEU A 119 1.34 19.58 -21.77
C LEU A 119 2.54 19.11 -20.92
N ILE A 120 3.67 19.82 -20.98
CA ILE A 120 4.86 19.49 -20.19
C ILE A 120 4.57 19.58 -18.69
N ALA A 121 3.82 20.59 -18.24
CA ALA A 121 3.48 20.79 -16.84
C ALA A 121 2.54 19.72 -16.27
N THR A 122 1.84 18.95 -17.10
CA THR A 122 1.02 17.82 -16.60
C THR A 122 1.87 16.72 -15.97
N ALA A 123 3.14 16.56 -16.37
CA ALA A 123 3.99 15.48 -15.88
C ALA A 123 4.28 15.58 -14.36
N PRO A 124 4.80 16.69 -13.82
CA PRO A 124 5.02 16.81 -12.38
C PRO A 124 3.71 16.73 -11.58
N VAL A 125 2.60 17.28 -12.10
CA VAL A 125 1.30 17.20 -11.44
C VAL A 125 0.82 15.75 -11.33
N THR A 126 0.89 15.01 -12.45
CA THR A 126 0.45 13.61 -12.46
C THR A 126 1.43 12.67 -11.76
N ALA A 127 2.73 12.97 -11.76
CA ALA A 127 3.72 12.24 -10.98
C ALA A 127 3.51 12.44 -9.47
N TRP A 128 3.12 13.65 -9.05
CA TRP A 128 2.74 13.92 -7.67
C TRP A 128 1.42 13.26 -7.28
N ALA A 129 0.41 13.25 -8.17
CA ALA A 129 -0.88 12.63 -7.91
C ALA A 129 -0.79 11.09 -7.84
N PHE A 130 -0.04 10.46 -8.75
CA PHE A 130 0.16 9.02 -8.87
C PHE A 130 1.66 8.67 -8.81
N PRO A 131 2.29 8.82 -7.65
CA PRO A 131 3.72 8.53 -7.53
C PRO A 131 4.02 7.03 -7.58
N VAL A 132 5.28 6.69 -7.77
CA VAL A 132 5.80 5.43 -7.30
C VAL A 132 5.87 5.51 -5.78
N PRO A 133 5.22 4.60 -5.04
CA PRO A 133 5.23 4.67 -3.59
C PRO A 133 6.65 4.49 -3.02
N VAL A 134 7.01 5.38 -2.10
CA VAL A 134 8.23 5.27 -1.31
C VAL A 134 7.83 4.91 0.11
N PHE A 135 8.23 3.73 0.52
CA PHE A 135 7.92 3.24 1.86
C PHE A 135 8.77 3.96 2.91
N PRO A 136 8.20 4.33 4.08
CA PRO A 136 8.98 4.89 5.17
C PRO A 136 10.06 3.90 5.63
N GLU A 137 11.17 4.40 6.17
CA GLU A 137 12.15 3.55 6.85
C GLU A 137 11.56 3.07 8.16
N PRO A 138 11.56 1.75 8.43
CA PRO A 138 11.11 1.22 9.70
C PRO A 138 11.96 1.75 10.87
N SER A 139 11.30 2.15 11.97
CA SER A 139 11.93 2.84 13.08
C SER A 139 12.50 1.91 14.15
N GLY A 140 12.14 0.62 14.12
CA GLY A 140 12.55 -0.37 15.11
C GLY A 140 14.01 -0.82 14.98
N ARG A 141 14.44 -1.62 15.93
CA ARG A 141 15.85 -2.08 16.02
C ARG A 141 16.25 -3.19 15.06
N PHE A 142 15.26 -3.90 14.48
CA PHE A 142 15.54 -5.02 13.58
C PHE A 142 15.45 -4.60 12.12
N ALA A 143 16.33 -5.17 11.29
CA ALA A 143 16.07 -5.22 9.85
C ALA A 143 14.85 -6.11 9.59
N VAL A 144 14.20 -5.92 8.44
CA VAL A 144 12.97 -6.63 8.12
C VAL A 144 13.22 -7.64 6.99
N GLY A 145 12.88 -8.90 7.27
CA GLY A 145 12.81 -9.94 6.27
C GLY A 145 11.37 -10.21 5.83
N THR A 146 11.18 -10.69 4.60
CA THR A 146 9.86 -11.12 4.14
C THR A 146 9.93 -12.43 3.37
N ARG A 147 8.84 -13.21 3.44
CA ARG A 147 8.67 -14.44 2.68
C ARG A 147 7.20 -14.70 2.38
N VAL A 148 6.92 -15.27 1.22
CA VAL A 148 5.57 -15.71 0.85
C VAL A 148 5.50 -17.24 0.99
N VAL A 149 4.42 -17.70 1.63
CA VAL A 149 4.08 -19.12 1.78
C VAL A 149 2.67 -19.37 1.29
N GLN A 150 2.36 -20.62 0.94
CA GLN A 150 1.05 -21.03 0.50
C GLN A 150 0.66 -22.30 1.27
N TRP A 151 -0.57 -22.31 1.79
CA TRP A 151 -1.12 -23.48 2.48
C TRP A 151 -2.51 -23.80 1.97
N THR A 152 -2.81 -25.09 1.90
CA THR A 152 -4.12 -25.63 1.51
C THR A 152 -4.77 -26.34 2.70
N ASP A 153 -5.96 -25.90 3.05
CA ASP A 153 -6.78 -26.53 4.10
C ASP A 153 -7.51 -27.74 3.51
N GLN A 154 -6.98 -28.92 3.76
CA GLN A 154 -7.55 -30.17 3.26
C GLN A 154 -8.95 -30.49 3.84
N ARG A 155 -9.35 -29.81 4.92
CA ARG A 155 -10.63 -30.04 5.60
C ARG A 155 -11.75 -29.15 5.06
N ARG A 156 -11.40 -28.06 4.39
CA ARG A 156 -12.39 -27.10 3.84
C ARG A 156 -12.45 -27.17 2.33
N PRO A 157 -13.65 -27.42 1.75
CA PRO A 157 -13.85 -27.24 0.31
C PRO A 157 -13.66 -25.77 -0.07
N GLU A 158 -13.33 -25.50 -1.33
CA GLU A 158 -13.36 -24.15 -1.87
C GLU A 158 -14.82 -23.77 -2.20
N SER A 159 -15.33 -22.72 -1.57
CA SER A 159 -16.72 -22.31 -1.71
C SER A 159 -17.06 -21.57 -2.99
N PHE A 160 -16.03 -21.10 -3.71
CA PHE A 160 -16.19 -20.34 -4.96
C PHE A 160 -16.10 -21.19 -6.23
N THR A 161 -15.83 -22.49 -6.10
CA THR A 161 -15.76 -23.43 -7.23
C THR A 161 -16.80 -24.52 -7.09
N THR A 162 -17.20 -25.09 -8.24
CA THR A 162 -18.16 -26.22 -8.28
C THR A 162 -17.47 -27.56 -8.19
N ASP A 163 -16.13 -27.63 -8.25
CA ASP A 163 -15.39 -28.88 -8.11
C ASP A 163 -15.35 -29.32 -6.64
N PRO A 164 -15.97 -30.46 -6.29
CA PRO A 164 -15.98 -30.96 -4.91
C PRO A 164 -14.60 -31.38 -4.39
N HIS A 165 -13.60 -31.49 -5.26
CA HIS A 165 -12.22 -31.83 -4.91
C HIS A 165 -11.36 -30.58 -4.62
N ASP A 166 -11.81 -29.40 -5.03
CA ASP A 166 -11.09 -28.15 -4.72
C ASP A 166 -11.07 -27.91 -3.21
N ARG A 167 -9.89 -27.53 -2.74
CA ARG A 167 -9.66 -27.24 -1.31
C ARG A 167 -9.24 -25.79 -1.12
N ARG A 168 -9.74 -25.20 -0.04
CA ARG A 168 -9.42 -23.81 0.31
C ARG A 168 -7.92 -23.62 0.44
N THR A 169 -7.36 -22.77 -0.40
CA THR A 169 -5.94 -22.42 -0.39
C THR A 169 -5.80 -20.96 0.01
N VAL A 170 -4.82 -20.63 0.82
CA VAL A 170 -4.48 -19.24 1.19
C VAL A 170 -3.01 -18.97 0.87
N VAL A 171 -2.71 -17.74 0.46
CA VAL A 171 -1.35 -17.26 0.25
C VAL A 171 -1.06 -16.23 1.33
N VAL A 172 0.06 -16.38 2.02
CA VAL A 172 0.43 -15.57 3.18
C VAL A 172 1.80 -14.97 2.96
N GLN A 173 1.90 -13.67 3.18
CA GLN A 173 3.19 -13.00 3.27
C GLN A 173 3.56 -12.79 4.73
N LEU A 174 4.75 -13.20 5.07
CA LEU A 174 5.34 -13.07 6.39
C LEU A 174 6.34 -11.91 6.37
N TRP A 175 6.22 -10.96 7.29
CA TRP A 175 7.28 -10.01 7.63
C TRP A 175 7.78 -10.36 9.02
N TYR A 176 9.08 -10.33 9.20
CA TYR A 176 9.69 -10.79 10.43
C TYR A 176 11.01 -10.06 10.75
N PRO A 177 11.38 -9.99 12.03
CA PRO A 177 12.68 -9.50 12.44
C PRO A 177 13.81 -10.28 11.78
N ALA A 178 14.67 -9.60 11.06
CA ALA A 178 15.77 -10.21 10.31
C ALA A 178 17.14 -9.71 10.78
N GLN A 179 18.17 -10.44 10.39
CA GLN A 179 19.54 -9.97 10.48
C GLN A 179 19.75 -8.84 9.48
N LYS A 180 20.66 -7.91 9.81
CA LYS A 180 21.07 -6.89 8.84
C LYS A 180 21.63 -7.56 7.60
N SER A 181 21.02 -7.26 6.46
CA SER A 181 21.46 -7.77 5.17
C SER A 181 22.71 -7.02 4.69
N PRO A 182 23.55 -7.65 3.87
CA PRO A 182 24.67 -6.97 3.21
C PRO A 182 24.18 -5.74 2.43
N GLN A 183 25.08 -4.74 2.31
CA GLN A 183 24.82 -3.56 1.47
C GLN A 183 24.53 -4.01 0.02
N GLY A 184 23.47 -3.46 -0.59
CA GLY A 184 23.01 -3.87 -1.93
C GLY A 184 22.13 -5.13 -1.95
N ALA A 185 21.68 -5.66 -0.81
CA ALA A 185 20.69 -6.75 -0.79
C ALA A 185 19.40 -6.32 -1.52
N GLN A 186 18.88 -7.20 -2.35
CA GLN A 186 17.68 -6.91 -3.14
C GLN A 186 16.45 -6.72 -2.24
N ARG A 187 15.87 -5.53 -2.27
CA ARG A 187 14.61 -5.21 -1.61
C ARG A 187 13.47 -6.01 -2.22
N ALA A 188 12.49 -6.38 -1.40
CA ALA A 188 11.33 -7.12 -1.86
C ALA A 188 10.42 -6.27 -2.75
N GLN A 189 9.91 -6.87 -3.82
CA GLN A 189 8.95 -6.25 -4.73
C GLN A 189 7.64 -5.96 -3.99
N TYR A 190 7.08 -4.76 -4.19
CA TYR A 190 5.72 -4.44 -3.72
C TYR A 190 4.66 -5.05 -4.64
N LEU A 191 3.51 -5.44 -4.08
CA LEU A 191 2.38 -6.13 -4.72
C LEU A 191 2.65 -7.56 -5.21
N GLY A 192 3.83 -8.13 -4.97
CA GLY A 192 4.09 -9.50 -5.39
C GLY A 192 5.51 -9.97 -5.07
N ARG A 193 5.84 -11.22 -5.46
CA ARG A 193 7.18 -11.78 -5.33
C ARG A 193 8.12 -11.30 -6.45
N THR A 194 7.51 -10.94 -7.59
CA THR A 194 8.21 -10.54 -8.82
C THR A 194 7.46 -9.41 -9.51
N GLU A 195 8.13 -8.67 -10.39
CA GLU A 195 7.50 -7.60 -11.17
C GLU A 195 6.33 -8.08 -12.05
N PRO A 196 6.36 -9.26 -12.73
CA PRO A 196 5.19 -9.80 -13.43
C PRO A 196 3.98 -10.05 -12.51
N GLU A 197 4.21 -10.59 -11.31
CA GLU A 197 3.16 -10.77 -10.30
C GLU A 197 2.62 -9.40 -9.87
N ALA A 198 3.47 -8.43 -9.57
CA ALA A 198 3.07 -7.07 -9.21
C ALA A 198 2.23 -6.40 -10.29
N ARG A 199 2.57 -6.59 -11.57
CA ARG A 199 1.76 -6.09 -12.70
C ARG A 199 0.37 -6.74 -12.75
N THR A 200 0.29 -8.04 -12.54
CA THR A 200 -0.97 -8.78 -12.49
C THR A 200 -1.87 -8.27 -11.36
N VAL A 201 -1.31 -8.14 -10.17
CA VAL A 201 -2.03 -7.66 -8.97
C VAL A 201 -2.45 -6.19 -9.14
N SER A 202 -1.55 -5.31 -9.58
CA SER A 202 -1.85 -3.89 -9.81
C SER A 202 -2.97 -3.70 -10.83
N ALA A 203 -2.95 -4.44 -11.95
CA ALA A 203 -4.00 -4.38 -12.96
C ALA A 203 -5.35 -4.88 -12.41
N ALA A 204 -5.35 -5.89 -11.55
CA ALA A 204 -6.56 -6.39 -10.90
C ALA A 204 -7.13 -5.39 -9.89
N LEU A 205 -6.28 -4.77 -9.06
CA LEU A 205 -6.68 -3.71 -8.11
C LEU A 205 -7.28 -2.50 -8.85
N ALA A 206 -6.67 -2.08 -9.97
CA ALA A 206 -7.21 -1.00 -10.79
C ALA A 206 -8.62 -1.33 -11.29
N ARG A 207 -8.83 -2.55 -11.81
CA ARG A 207 -10.16 -3.00 -12.27
C ARG A 207 -11.18 -3.04 -11.15
N GLN A 208 -10.78 -3.46 -9.94
CA GLN A 208 -11.67 -3.52 -8.77
C GLN A 208 -12.27 -2.15 -8.42
N VAL A 209 -11.49 -1.08 -8.60
CA VAL A 209 -11.92 0.29 -8.31
C VAL A 209 -12.32 1.08 -9.56
N GLY A 210 -12.44 0.44 -10.71
CA GLY A 210 -12.87 1.07 -11.97
C GLY A 210 -11.84 2.05 -12.56
N LEU A 211 -10.57 1.96 -12.19
CA LEU A 211 -9.51 2.82 -12.71
C LEU A 211 -8.79 2.19 -13.91
N PRO A 212 -8.38 3.01 -14.91
CA PRO A 212 -7.46 2.54 -15.94
C PRO A 212 -6.14 2.07 -15.33
N GLY A 213 -5.69 0.86 -15.67
CA GLY A 213 -4.52 0.22 -15.07
C GLY A 213 -3.23 1.04 -15.20
N PHE A 214 -3.07 1.86 -16.27
CA PHE A 214 -1.88 2.68 -16.45
C PHE A 214 -1.71 3.75 -15.36
N LEU A 215 -2.80 4.24 -14.75
CA LEU A 215 -2.73 5.26 -13.69
C LEU A 215 -1.95 4.77 -12.47
N VAL A 216 -2.13 3.51 -12.10
CA VAL A 216 -1.45 2.87 -10.97
C VAL A 216 -0.25 2.01 -11.40
N GLY A 217 0.13 2.06 -12.68
CA GLY A 217 1.27 1.28 -13.21
C GLY A 217 2.61 1.59 -12.53
N GLY A 218 2.78 2.80 -11.99
CA GLY A 218 3.96 3.17 -11.21
C GLY A 218 4.17 2.33 -9.95
N VAL A 219 3.09 1.81 -9.36
CA VAL A 219 3.14 1.01 -8.13
C VAL A 219 3.93 -0.28 -8.32
N THR A 220 3.97 -0.83 -9.54
CA THR A 220 4.73 -2.05 -9.86
C THR A 220 6.25 -1.87 -9.85
N ARG A 221 6.74 -0.65 -9.76
CA ARG A 221 8.16 -0.31 -9.65
C ARG A 221 8.63 -0.19 -8.20
N ALA A 222 7.69 -0.15 -7.27
CA ALA A 222 8.00 0.04 -5.87
C ALA A 222 8.62 -1.22 -5.26
N HIS A 223 9.59 -1.00 -4.40
CA HIS A 223 10.17 -2.00 -3.53
C HIS A 223 9.91 -1.60 -2.08
N SER A 224 9.62 -2.57 -1.26
CA SER A 224 9.45 -2.38 0.17
C SER A 224 10.82 -2.24 0.86
N ARG A 225 10.84 -2.02 2.16
CA ARG A 225 12.09 -1.93 2.95
C ARG A 225 12.62 -3.30 3.37
N SER A 226 11.79 -4.32 3.27
CA SER A 226 12.15 -5.71 3.61
C SER A 226 13.04 -6.35 2.55
N VAL A 227 13.84 -7.33 2.99
CA VAL A 227 14.66 -8.17 2.12
C VAL A 227 14.02 -9.54 1.99
N PHE A 228 13.86 -10.01 0.76
CA PHE A 228 13.20 -11.28 0.49
C PHE A 228 14.08 -12.46 0.96
N ASN A 229 13.49 -13.35 1.77
CA ASN A 229 14.17 -14.52 2.38
C ASN A 229 15.38 -14.16 3.27
N ALA A 230 15.43 -12.95 3.85
CA ALA A 230 16.50 -12.60 4.79
C ALA A 230 16.54 -13.58 5.98
N PRO A 231 17.75 -13.89 6.51
CA PRO A 231 17.87 -14.70 7.71
C PRO A 231 17.14 -14.06 8.90
N VAL A 232 16.45 -14.87 9.71
CA VAL A 232 15.77 -14.39 10.92
C VAL A 232 16.78 -13.83 11.90
N ALA A 233 16.41 -12.77 12.62
CA ALA A 233 17.26 -12.12 13.63
C ALA A 233 17.78 -13.14 14.66
N GLY A 234 19.03 -13.04 15.04
CA GLY A 234 19.68 -13.91 16.04
C GLY A 234 19.13 -13.75 17.46
N GLY A 235 19.74 -14.45 18.45
CA GLY A 235 19.44 -14.27 19.87
C GLY A 235 18.42 -15.25 20.47
N GLY A 236 17.88 -16.20 19.72
CA GLY A 236 17.04 -17.29 20.25
C GLY A 236 15.64 -16.91 20.76
N GLY A 237 15.31 -15.63 20.84
CA GLY A 237 14.00 -15.14 21.28
C GLY A 237 12.87 -15.49 20.29
N ARG A 238 11.66 -15.67 20.82
CA ARG A 238 10.42 -15.88 20.04
C ARG A 238 9.73 -14.54 19.85
N PHE A 239 9.06 -14.38 18.71
CA PHE A 239 8.38 -13.15 18.34
C PHE A 239 6.87 -13.32 18.40
N PRO A 240 6.12 -12.42 19.07
CA PRO A 240 4.66 -12.41 19.01
C PRO A 240 4.18 -12.30 17.55
N VAL A 241 3.00 -12.84 17.29
CA VAL A 241 2.44 -12.96 15.96
C VAL A 241 1.25 -12.02 15.77
N VAL A 242 1.17 -11.36 14.62
CA VAL A 242 0.04 -10.52 14.22
C VAL A 242 -0.47 -11.02 12.88
N LEU A 243 -1.71 -11.50 12.82
CA LEU A 243 -2.37 -11.87 11.57
C LEU A 243 -3.11 -10.68 10.99
N PHE A 244 -3.07 -10.52 9.67
CA PHE A 244 -3.73 -9.41 8.97
C PHE A 244 -4.60 -9.91 7.80
N SER A 245 -5.88 -9.50 7.80
CA SER A 245 -6.83 -9.68 6.70
C SER A 245 -7.08 -8.34 5.98
N PRO A 246 -6.87 -8.24 4.66
CA PRO A 246 -7.06 -6.99 3.90
C PRO A 246 -8.54 -6.64 3.72
N GLY A 247 -8.82 -5.45 3.17
CA GLY A 247 -10.17 -5.00 2.80
C GLY A 247 -10.78 -5.83 1.64
N SER A 248 -12.00 -5.49 1.25
CA SER A 248 -12.67 -6.13 0.10
C SER A 248 -11.86 -5.95 -1.18
N GLY A 249 -11.57 -7.04 -1.87
CA GLY A 249 -10.66 -7.04 -3.02
C GLY A 249 -9.20 -6.70 -2.69
N GLY A 250 -8.88 -6.41 -1.44
CA GLY A 250 -7.52 -6.13 -0.98
C GLY A 250 -6.61 -7.34 -1.09
N VAL A 251 -5.30 -7.10 -1.01
CA VAL A 251 -4.28 -8.13 -1.16
C VAL A 251 -3.35 -8.12 0.05
N ARG A 252 -2.62 -9.22 0.29
CA ARG A 252 -1.71 -9.42 1.43
C ARG A 252 -0.71 -8.28 1.66
N THR A 253 -0.37 -7.53 0.61
CA THR A 253 0.57 -6.41 0.67
C THR A 253 -0.10 -5.05 0.90
N GLN A 254 -1.40 -5.02 1.17
CA GLN A 254 -2.17 -3.78 1.33
C GLN A 254 -1.63 -2.84 2.41
N ASN A 255 -1.03 -3.39 3.46
CA ASN A 255 -0.49 -2.67 4.62
C ASN A 255 0.99 -2.98 4.84
N THR A 256 1.79 -2.94 3.76
CA THR A 256 3.23 -3.27 3.82
C THR A 256 4.01 -2.32 4.72
N ALA A 257 3.77 -1.00 4.65
CA ALA A 257 4.45 -0.03 5.51
C ALA A 257 4.24 -0.34 7.01
N TRP A 258 3.00 -0.63 7.38
CA TRP A 258 2.62 -1.01 8.74
C TRP A 258 3.25 -2.35 9.15
N ALA A 259 3.22 -3.35 8.27
CA ALA A 259 3.79 -4.67 8.57
C ALA A 259 5.31 -4.62 8.77
N GLU A 260 6.01 -3.81 7.98
CA GLU A 260 7.45 -3.58 8.11
C GLU A 260 7.80 -2.86 9.41
N GLU A 261 7.00 -1.86 9.80
CA GLU A 261 7.19 -1.18 11.07
C GLU A 261 7.04 -2.14 12.25
N LEU A 262 5.97 -2.92 12.32
CA LEU A 262 5.77 -3.93 13.37
C LEU A 262 6.92 -4.96 13.40
N ALA A 263 7.35 -5.44 12.24
CA ALA A 263 8.43 -6.42 12.16
C ALA A 263 9.75 -5.84 12.65
N SER A 264 10.03 -4.57 12.38
CA SER A 264 11.22 -3.88 12.89
C SER A 264 11.21 -3.74 14.42
N HIS A 265 10.03 -3.71 15.01
CA HIS A 265 9.82 -3.69 16.47
C HIS A 265 9.75 -5.09 17.09
N GLY A 266 9.95 -6.15 16.32
CA GLY A 266 10.08 -7.50 16.84
C GLY A 266 8.78 -8.29 16.87
N TYR A 267 7.83 -8.00 16.00
CA TYR A 267 6.67 -8.83 15.72
C TYR A 267 6.85 -9.65 14.45
N VAL A 268 6.14 -10.75 14.32
CA VAL A 268 5.95 -11.43 13.03
C VAL A 268 4.56 -11.08 12.52
N VAL A 269 4.48 -10.48 11.35
CA VAL A 269 3.21 -10.16 10.69
C VAL A 269 2.93 -11.18 9.60
N ALA A 270 1.73 -11.80 9.64
CA ALA A 270 1.26 -12.75 8.65
C ALA A 270 0.02 -12.18 7.94
N ALA A 271 0.20 -11.62 6.75
CA ALA A 271 -0.88 -11.04 5.98
C ALA A 271 -1.37 -11.99 4.88
N LEU A 272 -2.67 -12.12 4.75
CA LEU A 272 -3.35 -13.10 3.92
C LEU A 272 -3.84 -12.51 2.59
N ASP A 273 -3.69 -13.27 1.51
CA ASP A 273 -4.61 -13.18 0.38
C ASP A 273 -5.74 -14.20 0.58
N HIS A 274 -6.95 -13.78 0.29
CA HIS A 274 -8.13 -14.63 0.27
C HIS A 274 -8.51 -14.92 -1.19
N PRO A 275 -8.13 -16.07 -1.77
CA PRO A 275 -8.48 -16.42 -3.16
C PRO A 275 -9.97 -16.25 -3.43
N TYR A 276 -10.31 -15.77 -4.62
CA TYR A 276 -11.66 -15.40 -5.09
C TYR A 276 -12.25 -14.13 -4.44
N ASP A 277 -11.62 -13.60 -3.39
CA ASP A 277 -11.97 -12.34 -2.75
C ASP A 277 -10.92 -11.26 -3.06
N SER A 278 -9.63 -11.51 -2.79
CA SER A 278 -8.54 -10.60 -3.18
C SER A 278 -8.54 -10.35 -4.69
N ALA A 279 -8.25 -9.13 -5.13
CA ALA A 279 -8.31 -8.69 -6.53
C ALA A 279 -7.60 -9.66 -7.50
N ALA A 280 -6.42 -10.12 -7.11
CA ALA A 280 -5.73 -11.23 -7.76
C ALA A 280 -4.81 -11.94 -6.77
N VAL A 281 -4.80 -13.26 -6.82
CA VAL A 281 -3.90 -14.12 -6.05
C VAL A 281 -3.10 -14.99 -7.02
N VAL A 282 -1.79 -14.82 -7.03
CA VAL A 282 -0.89 -15.66 -7.84
C VAL A 282 -0.38 -16.81 -6.98
N LEU A 283 -0.79 -18.02 -7.30
CA LEU A 283 -0.40 -19.24 -6.60
C LEU A 283 1.06 -19.64 -6.89
N ALA A 284 1.60 -20.54 -6.10
CA ALA A 284 2.97 -21.03 -6.25
C ALA A 284 3.23 -21.75 -7.60
N ASN A 285 2.18 -22.32 -8.21
CA ASN A 285 2.24 -22.94 -9.53
C ASN A 285 2.06 -21.95 -10.70
N GLY A 286 1.98 -20.64 -10.42
CA GLY A 286 1.78 -19.58 -11.42
C GLY A 286 0.34 -19.32 -11.82
N ARG A 287 -0.63 -20.14 -11.39
CA ARG A 287 -2.05 -19.88 -11.65
C ARG A 287 -2.49 -18.62 -10.94
N THR A 288 -3.21 -17.74 -11.64
CA THR A 288 -3.82 -16.53 -11.06
C THR A 288 -5.30 -16.76 -10.81
N ILE A 289 -5.75 -16.46 -9.59
CA ILE A 289 -7.16 -16.45 -9.20
C ILE A 289 -7.57 -14.98 -9.04
N HIS A 290 -8.63 -14.59 -9.73
CA HIS A 290 -9.20 -13.24 -9.64
C HIS A 290 -10.38 -13.20 -8.67
N SER A 291 -10.68 -12.00 -8.16
CA SER A 291 -11.86 -11.74 -7.34
C SER A 291 -13.15 -12.12 -8.07
N GLN A 292 -14.04 -12.74 -7.33
CA GLN A 292 -15.43 -13.02 -7.74
C GLN A 292 -16.44 -12.27 -6.87
N ILE A 293 -15.95 -11.50 -5.87
CA ILE A 293 -16.82 -10.67 -5.04
C ILE A 293 -17.01 -9.31 -5.69
N ALA A 294 -18.26 -8.84 -5.67
CA ALA A 294 -18.62 -7.51 -6.16
C ALA A 294 -19.82 -6.98 -5.37
N SER A 295 -19.87 -5.66 -5.16
CA SER A 295 -21.07 -5.01 -4.65
C SER A 295 -22.19 -5.15 -5.66
N THR A 296 -23.38 -5.44 -5.16
CA THR A 296 -24.61 -5.50 -5.96
C THR A 296 -25.25 -4.14 -6.18
N GLY A 297 -24.75 -3.11 -5.46
CA GLY A 297 -25.36 -1.78 -5.37
C GLY A 297 -26.60 -1.72 -4.47
N HIS A 298 -27.01 -2.84 -3.87
CA HIS A 298 -28.12 -2.93 -2.92
C HIS A 298 -27.59 -3.22 -1.53
N ARG A 299 -27.67 -2.24 -0.64
CA ARG A 299 -27.05 -2.25 0.70
C ARG A 299 -27.38 -3.50 1.54
N ASP A 300 -28.62 -3.94 1.56
CA ASP A 300 -29.02 -5.09 2.37
C ASP A 300 -28.53 -6.41 1.81
N LYS A 301 -28.52 -6.54 0.47
CA LYS A 301 -27.96 -7.69 -0.22
C LYS A 301 -26.45 -7.76 -0.07
N ASP A 302 -25.77 -6.62 -0.17
CA ASP A 302 -24.32 -6.54 0.07
C ASP A 302 -23.96 -6.89 1.51
N GLU A 303 -24.80 -6.52 2.48
CA GLU A 303 -24.63 -6.94 3.87
C GLU A 303 -24.80 -8.45 4.07
N GLU A 304 -25.80 -9.07 3.43
CA GLU A 304 -25.99 -10.52 3.47
C GLU A 304 -24.77 -11.26 2.90
N LEU A 305 -24.24 -10.80 1.78
CA LEU A 305 -23.03 -11.36 1.17
C LEU A 305 -21.81 -11.15 2.08
N ALA A 306 -21.67 -9.97 2.70
CA ALA A 306 -20.56 -9.64 3.58
C ALA A 306 -20.49 -10.57 4.81
N VAL A 307 -21.63 -11.06 5.33
CA VAL A 307 -21.68 -12.08 6.39
C VAL A 307 -20.92 -13.34 5.96
N GLY A 308 -21.22 -13.85 4.75
CA GLY A 308 -20.56 -15.04 4.20
C GLY A 308 -19.08 -14.83 3.94
N TRP A 309 -18.71 -13.70 3.33
CA TRP A 309 -17.30 -13.38 3.06
C TRP A 309 -16.49 -13.21 4.36
N THR A 310 -17.08 -12.56 5.37
CA THR A 310 -16.45 -12.41 6.69
C THR A 310 -16.20 -13.76 7.35
N ALA A 311 -17.15 -14.70 7.26
CA ALA A 311 -17.01 -16.03 7.82
C ALA A 311 -15.87 -16.84 7.17
N VAL A 312 -15.74 -16.78 5.83
CA VAL A 312 -14.64 -17.43 5.11
C VAL A 312 -13.30 -16.87 5.55
N ARG A 313 -13.17 -15.53 5.63
CA ARG A 313 -11.96 -14.85 6.06
C ARG A 313 -11.57 -15.16 7.52
N ALA A 314 -12.55 -15.20 8.42
CA ALA A 314 -12.33 -15.57 9.81
C ALA A 314 -11.80 -17.01 9.94
N ALA A 315 -12.35 -17.94 9.17
CA ALA A 315 -11.86 -19.31 9.12
C ALA A 315 -10.45 -19.41 8.50
N ASP A 316 -10.12 -18.57 7.50
CA ASP A 316 -8.76 -18.50 6.94
C ASP A 316 -7.75 -18.02 7.98
N LEU A 317 -8.09 -17.01 8.80
CA LEU A 317 -7.24 -16.53 9.89
C LEU A 317 -6.95 -17.62 10.92
N GLY A 318 -7.96 -18.35 11.38
CA GLY A 318 -7.79 -19.48 12.32
C GLY A 318 -6.96 -20.61 11.73
N PHE A 319 -7.14 -20.91 10.43
CA PHE A 319 -6.33 -21.89 9.72
C PHE A 319 -4.86 -21.46 9.62
N VAL A 320 -4.59 -20.20 9.26
CA VAL A 320 -3.22 -19.68 9.16
C VAL A 320 -2.52 -19.71 10.51
N LEU A 321 -3.20 -19.35 11.60
CA LEU A 321 -2.64 -19.48 12.94
C LEU A 321 -2.22 -20.93 13.25
N THR A 322 -3.06 -21.90 12.87
CA THR A 322 -2.70 -23.33 13.01
C THR A 322 -1.48 -23.72 12.18
N GLN A 323 -1.32 -23.18 10.96
CA GLN A 323 -0.14 -23.46 10.14
C GLN A 323 1.13 -22.81 10.71
N LEU A 324 1.02 -21.60 11.26
CA LEU A 324 2.15 -20.93 11.92
C LEU A 324 2.61 -21.71 13.16
N ASP A 325 1.68 -22.22 13.96
CA ASP A 325 1.97 -23.05 15.10
C ASP A 325 2.66 -24.38 14.70
N ARG A 326 2.20 -25.03 13.62
CA ARG A 326 2.85 -26.20 13.04
C ARG A 326 4.26 -25.89 12.48
N MET A 327 4.43 -24.70 11.88
CA MET A 327 5.75 -24.25 11.42
C MET A 327 6.70 -24.03 12.59
N ASP A 328 6.22 -23.41 13.65
CA ASP A 328 7.03 -23.18 14.85
C ASP A 328 7.51 -24.50 15.48
N ARG A 329 6.63 -25.49 15.55
CA ARG A 329 6.99 -26.85 16.03
C ARG A 329 7.84 -27.67 15.06
N GLY A 330 8.12 -27.17 13.85
CA GLY A 330 8.88 -27.88 12.82
C GLY A 330 8.11 -29.01 12.12
N GLU A 331 6.77 -29.06 12.29
CA GLU A 331 5.92 -30.04 11.58
C GLU A 331 5.80 -29.72 10.09
N ILE A 332 5.93 -28.46 9.73
CA ILE A 332 6.04 -28.00 8.35
C ILE A 332 7.29 -27.14 8.20
N THR A 333 7.96 -27.26 7.07
CA THR A 333 9.17 -26.50 6.81
C THR A 333 8.85 -25.01 6.66
N GLY A 334 9.60 -24.17 7.36
CA GLY A 334 9.44 -22.72 7.26
C GLY A 334 10.62 -21.95 7.83
N PRO A 335 10.70 -20.65 7.51
CA PRO A 335 11.83 -19.81 7.94
C PRO A 335 11.80 -19.49 9.43
N LEU A 336 10.66 -19.66 10.10
CA LEU A 336 10.40 -19.20 11.47
C LEU A 336 10.26 -20.36 12.47
N THR A 337 10.75 -21.56 12.13
CA THR A 337 10.74 -22.73 13.02
C THR A 337 11.45 -22.41 14.34
N GLY A 338 10.75 -22.61 15.47
CA GLY A 338 11.22 -22.30 16.82
C GLY A 338 11.33 -20.80 17.13
N ARG A 339 10.76 -19.91 16.29
CA ARG A 339 10.91 -18.46 16.41
C ARG A 339 9.58 -17.72 16.61
N LEU A 340 8.45 -18.40 16.50
CA LEU A 340 7.13 -17.82 16.71
C LEU A 340 6.67 -17.99 18.16
N ASP A 341 6.13 -16.94 18.74
CA ASP A 341 5.40 -17.03 19.98
C ASP A 341 3.90 -17.10 19.68
N THR A 342 3.44 -18.32 19.41
CA THR A 342 2.04 -18.61 19.12
C THR A 342 1.13 -18.63 20.36
N GLY A 343 1.70 -18.33 21.55
CA GLY A 343 0.96 -18.03 22.79
C GLY A 343 0.74 -16.52 23.00
N ARG A 344 1.21 -15.66 22.07
CA ARG A 344 0.98 -14.20 22.07
C ARG A 344 0.60 -13.75 20.67
N VAL A 345 -0.69 -13.80 20.36
CA VAL A 345 -1.20 -13.61 19.00
C VAL A 345 -2.26 -12.53 18.93
N ALA A 346 -2.06 -11.54 18.08
CA ALA A 346 -3.12 -10.60 17.70
C ALA A 346 -3.71 -10.94 16.33
N VAL A 347 -4.98 -10.66 16.16
CA VAL A 347 -5.65 -10.70 14.86
C VAL A 347 -6.11 -9.30 14.48
N THR A 348 -5.86 -8.93 13.23
CA THR A 348 -6.19 -7.59 12.71
C THR A 348 -6.68 -7.66 11.28
N GLY A 349 -7.29 -6.57 10.84
CA GLY A 349 -7.68 -6.41 9.45
C GLY A 349 -8.25 -5.03 9.17
N HIS A 350 -8.34 -4.71 7.88
CA HIS A 350 -8.90 -3.46 7.38
C HIS A 350 -10.30 -3.69 6.79
N SER A 351 -11.25 -2.80 7.09
CA SER A 351 -12.59 -2.86 6.49
C SER A 351 -13.28 -4.20 6.78
N ILE A 352 -13.73 -4.95 5.78
CA ILE A 352 -14.27 -6.32 5.95
C ILE A 352 -13.23 -7.28 6.56
N GLY A 353 -11.93 -7.03 6.38
CA GLY A 353 -10.86 -7.75 7.07
C GLY A 353 -10.87 -7.50 8.58
N GLY A 354 -11.21 -6.27 9.02
CA GLY A 354 -11.43 -5.93 10.41
C GLY A 354 -12.65 -6.65 10.99
N ALA A 355 -13.75 -6.70 10.24
CA ALA A 355 -14.91 -7.52 10.59
C ALA A 355 -14.54 -9.00 10.75
N ALA A 356 -13.70 -9.53 9.86
CA ALA A 356 -13.21 -10.92 9.94
C ALA A 356 -12.31 -11.15 11.15
N ALA A 357 -11.46 -10.18 11.51
CA ALA A 357 -10.62 -10.23 12.71
C ALA A 357 -11.49 -10.28 14.00
N LEU A 358 -12.50 -9.41 14.08
CA LEU A 358 -13.48 -9.42 15.18
C LEU A 358 -14.24 -10.76 15.26
N GLN A 359 -14.60 -11.34 14.12
CA GLN A 359 -15.27 -12.64 14.08
C GLN A 359 -14.34 -13.79 14.45
N ALA A 360 -13.12 -13.80 13.93
CA ALA A 360 -12.12 -14.82 14.24
C ALA A 360 -11.82 -14.87 15.74
N ALA A 361 -11.61 -13.72 16.38
CA ALA A 361 -11.35 -13.63 17.81
C ALA A 361 -12.50 -14.15 18.67
N ARG A 362 -13.76 -13.95 18.24
CA ARG A 362 -14.92 -14.52 18.94
C ARG A 362 -14.99 -16.05 18.86
N GLN A 363 -14.49 -16.60 17.75
CA GLN A 363 -14.57 -18.04 17.45
C GLN A 363 -13.35 -18.82 17.93
N ASP A 364 -12.20 -18.16 18.09
CA ASP A 364 -10.92 -18.79 18.40
C ASP A 364 -10.22 -18.06 19.55
N ARG A 365 -10.16 -18.69 20.71
CA ARG A 365 -9.55 -18.15 21.94
C ARG A 365 -8.02 -18.11 21.92
N ARG A 366 -7.37 -18.59 20.86
CA ARG A 366 -5.93 -18.46 20.68
C ARG A 366 -5.49 -17.05 20.30
N PHE A 367 -6.42 -16.20 19.92
CA PHE A 367 -6.15 -14.77 19.73
C PHE A 367 -6.23 -14.04 21.07
N ASP A 368 -5.18 -13.31 21.43
CA ASP A 368 -5.04 -12.59 22.70
C ASP A 368 -5.42 -11.11 22.58
N ALA A 369 -5.39 -10.55 21.38
CA ALA A 369 -5.74 -9.16 21.09
C ALA A 369 -6.36 -9.01 19.71
N VAL A 370 -7.18 -7.95 19.54
CA VAL A 370 -7.87 -7.64 18.27
C VAL A 370 -7.63 -6.20 17.88
N ILE A 371 -7.29 -5.99 16.61
CA ILE A 371 -7.22 -4.65 16.03
C ILE A 371 -8.14 -4.60 14.81
N ASP A 372 -9.07 -3.66 14.80
CA ASP A 372 -9.97 -3.36 13.70
C ASP A 372 -9.59 -2.02 13.07
N LEU A 373 -9.16 -2.04 11.81
CA LEU A 373 -8.82 -0.86 11.04
C LEU A 373 -10.01 -0.47 10.15
N ASP A 374 -10.84 0.41 10.64
CA ASP A 374 -12.00 1.00 9.95
C ASP A 374 -13.03 -0.02 9.43
N GLY A 375 -13.23 -1.10 10.18
CA GLY A 375 -14.23 -2.12 9.94
C GLY A 375 -15.40 -2.07 10.93
N TYR A 376 -16.34 -2.98 10.76
CA TYR A 376 -17.42 -3.22 11.72
C TYR A 376 -18.00 -4.62 11.52
N PRO A 377 -18.59 -5.24 12.56
CA PRO A 377 -19.11 -6.59 12.46
C PRO A 377 -20.25 -6.72 11.45
N HIS A 378 -20.17 -7.72 10.57
CA HIS A 378 -21.26 -8.19 9.74
C HIS A 378 -21.94 -9.39 10.40
N GLY A 379 -23.28 -9.40 10.43
CA GLY A 379 -24.05 -10.47 11.06
C GLY A 379 -24.11 -10.40 12.59
N PRO A 380 -24.35 -11.55 13.28
CA PRO A 380 -24.53 -11.60 14.72
C PRO A 380 -23.27 -11.20 15.50
N THR A 381 -23.47 -10.51 16.64
CA THR A 381 -22.38 -10.11 17.55
C THR A 381 -22.16 -11.08 18.71
N SER A 382 -22.81 -12.24 18.70
CA SER A 382 -22.63 -13.33 19.66
C SER A 382 -21.78 -14.46 19.05
N PRO A 383 -20.87 -15.11 19.81
CA PRO A 383 -20.50 -14.78 21.18
C PRO A 383 -19.77 -13.46 21.34
N SER A 384 -19.63 -12.97 22.57
CA SER A 384 -18.92 -11.72 22.87
C SER A 384 -17.41 -11.87 22.65
N LEU A 385 -16.74 -10.75 22.44
CA LEU A 385 -15.28 -10.69 22.49
C LEU A 385 -14.78 -10.89 23.93
N HIS A 386 -13.65 -11.55 24.06
CA HIS A 386 -12.97 -11.76 25.34
C HIS A 386 -11.57 -11.15 25.37
N GLN A 387 -11.15 -10.62 24.26
CA GLN A 387 -9.83 -10.04 24.05
C GLN A 387 -9.88 -8.51 24.12
N PRO A 388 -8.85 -7.85 24.65
CA PRO A 388 -8.65 -6.43 24.46
C PRO A 388 -8.76 -6.09 22.96
N THR A 389 -9.49 -5.02 22.65
CA THR A 389 -9.80 -4.65 21.25
C THR A 389 -9.51 -3.18 21.01
N LEU A 390 -8.73 -2.88 19.97
CA LEU A 390 -8.54 -1.53 19.45
C LEU A 390 -9.26 -1.41 18.11
N ALA A 391 -10.15 -0.43 17.98
CA ALA A 391 -10.77 -0.06 16.72
C ALA A 391 -10.32 1.36 16.32
N LEU A 392 -9.58 1.47 15.21
CA LEU A 392 -9.25 2.74 14.59
C LEU A 392 -10.34 3.09 13.58
N THR A 393 -10.90 4.28 13.66
CA THR A 393 -12.03 4.69 12.82
C THR A 393 -11.79 6.02 12.14
N GLN A 394 -12.33 6.18 10.93
CA GLN A 394 -12.47 7.48 10.28
C GLN A 394 -13.57 8.31 10.94
N ALA A 395 -13.56 9.61 10.66
CA ALA A 395 -14.68 10.47 11.02
C ALA A 395 -15.94 10.11 10.22
N ILE A 396 -17.10 10.21 10.85
CA ILE A 396 -18.39 9.94 10.21
C ILE A 396 -18.71 11.05 9.20
N THR A 397 -19.11 10.64 8.01
CA THR A 397 -19.57 11.50 6.93
C THR A 397 -20.99 11.11 6.51
N PRO A 398 -21.72 11.94 5.77
CA PRO A 398 -23.04 11.58 5.25
C PRO A 398 -23.05 10.31 4.36
N SER A 399 -21.90 9.96 3.78
CA SER A 399 -21.74 8.76 2.95
C SER A 399 -21.40 7.50 3.76
N THR A 400 -21.05 7.62 5.04
CA THR A 400 -20.74 6.49 5.92
C THR A 400 -21.99 5.62 6.13
N ASP A 401 -21.82 4.30 6.10
CA ASP A 401 -22.93 3.37 6.39
C ASP A 401 -23.49 3.63 7.80
N PRO A 402 -24.78 3.91 7.95
CA PRO A 402 -25.38 4.22 9.25
C PRO A 402 -25.27 3.06 10.25
N ARG A 403 -25.02 1.84 9.81
CA ARG A 403 -24.81 0.67 10.65
C ARG A 403 -23.41 0.60 11.26
N TYR A 404 -22.44 1.29 10.70
CA TYR A 404 -21.03 1.22 11.03
C TYR A 404 -20.76 1.42 12.54
N LEU A 405 -20.88 2.64 13.04
CA LEU A 405 -20.61 2.93 14.45
C LEU A 405 -21.56 2.20 15.42
N PRO A 406 -22.89 2.12 15.18
CA PRO A 406 -23.77 1.40 16.08
C PRO A 406 -23.38 -0.08 16.28
N ARG A 407 -23.01 -0.78 15.19
CA ARG A 407 -22.61 -2.20 15.27
C ARG A 407 -21.24 -2.37 15.93
N LEU A 408 -20.28 -1.53 15.58
CA LEU A 408 -18.96 -1.55 16.22
C LEU A 408 -19.06 -1.26 17.72
N SER A 409 -19.73 -0.17 18.10
CA SER A 409 -19.94 0.19 19.50
C SER A 409 -20.69 -0.88 20.29
N LYS A 410 -21.69 -1.54 19.67
CA LYS A 410 -22.39 -2.68 20.29
C LYS A 410 -21.43 -3.84 20.55
N ALA A 411 -20.57 -4.19 19.60
CA ALA A 411 -19.61 -5.27 19.76
C ALA A 411 -18.61 -4.98 20.89
N LEU A 412 -18.13 -3.74 21.00
CA LEU A 412 -17.21 -3.32 22.07
C LEU A 412 -17.91 -3.28 23.44
N LYS A 413 -19.14 -2.80 23.52
CA LYS A 413 -19.94 -2.80 24.77
C LYS A 413 -20.26 -4.19 25.30
N LEU A 414 -20.42 -5.17 24.41
CA LEU A 414 -20.70 -6.56 24.78
C LEU A 414 -19.43 -7.35 25.12
N SER A 415 -18.25 -6.78 24.92
CA SER A 415 -16.97 -7.41 25.21
C SER A 415 -16.79 -7.62 26.73
N THR A 416 -16.15 -8.72 27.10
CA THR A 416 -15.74 -9.00 28.48
C THR A 416 -14.32 -8.51 28.78
N ALA A 417 -13.66 -7.87 27.80
CA ALA A 417 -12.37 -7.19 27.95
C ALA A 417 -12.50 -5.72 27.53
N THR A 418 -11.54 -4.89 27.94
CA THR A 418 -11.52 -3.47 27.59
C THR A 418 -11.42 -3.27 26.07
N GLY A 419 -12.31 -2.43 25.55
CA GLY A 419 -12.31 -2.01 24.15
C GLY A 419 -11.97 -0.52 24.01
N TYR A 420 -11.19 -0.19 23.00
CA TYR A 420 -10.81 1.18 22.64
C TYR A 420 -11.32 1.47 21.24
N ARG A 421 -12.00 2.59 21.06
CA ARG A 421 -12.33 3.12 19.73
C ARG A 421 -11.70 4.49 19.60
N LEU A 422 -10.75 4.61 18.70
CA LEU A 422 -10.05 5.85 18.40
C LEU A 422 -10.50 6.38 17.04
N THR A 423 -11.17 7.51 17.02
CA THR A 423 -11.50 8.22 15.78
C THR A 423 -10.37 9.18 15.44
N ILE A 424 -9.69 8.94 14.31
CA ILE A 424 -8.53 9.72 13.89
C ILE A 424 -9.00 10.90 13.05
N PRO A 425 -8.76 12.16 13.50
CA PRO A 425 -9.13 13.35 12.75
C PRO A 425 -8.43 13.40 11.38
N GLY A 426 -9.16 13.73 10.35
CA GLY A 426 -8.62 13.79 8.98
C GLY A 426 -8.38 12.46 8.31
N ALA A 427 -8.64 11.33 8.97
CA ALA A 427 -8.61 10.02 8.33
C ALA A 427 -9.82 9.79 7.42
N ALA A 428 -9.62 9.04 6.35
CA ALA A 428 -10.65 8.44 5.51
C ALA A 428 -10.41 6.93 5.43
N HIS A 429 -11.32 6.18 4.80
CA HIS A 429 -11.25 4.73 4.76
C HIS A 429 -9.90 4.16 4.29
N LEU A 430 -9.30 4.77 3.26
CA LEU A 430 -8.01 4.31 2.74
C LEU A 430 -6.78 4.87 3.49
N THR A 431 -6.98 5.71 4.52
CA THR A 431 -5.88 6.14 5.41
C THR A 431 -5.24 4.96 6.14
N PHE A 432 -6.04 3.94 6.45
CA PHE A 432 -5.63 2.78 7.23
C PHE A 432 -4.89 1.68 6.45
N MET A 433 -4.42 2.01 5.23
CA MET A 433 -3.65 1.14 4.36
C MET A 433 -2.54 1.93 3.63
N ASP A 434 -1.77 1.28 2.74
CA ASP A 434 -0.72 1.96 1.95
C ASP A 434 -1.26 2.93 0.88
N GLY A 435 -2.58 3.05 0.73
CA GLY A 435 -3.25 3.92 -0.25
C GLY A 435 -2.71 5.35 -0.31
N PRO A 436 -2.53 6.06 0.82
CA PRO A 436 -1.97 7.41 0.83
C PRO A 436 -0.60 7.54 0.16
N LEU A 437 0.20 6.47 0.10
CA LEU A 437 1.54 6.51 -0.50
C LEU A 437 1.51 6.68 -2.03
N TYR A 438 0.44 6.23 -2.71
CA TYR A 438 0.41 6.17 -4.18
C TYR A 438 -0.89 6.63 -4.83
N LEU A 439 -1.95 6.87 -4.06
CA LEU A 439 -3.20 7.43 -4.58
C LEU A 439 -3.17 8.95 -4.54
N PRO A 440 -3.98 9.61 -5.40
CA PRO A 440 -4.13 11.06 -5.34
C PRO A 440 -4.55 11.51 -3.92
N PRO A 441 -4.00 12.62 -3.42
CA PRO A 441 -4.32 13.11 -2.08
C PRO A 441 -5.69 13.81 -2.04
N VAL A 442 -6.73 13.04 -2.30
CA VAL A 442 -8.13 13.47 -2.23
C VAL A 442 -8.64 13.15 -0.83
N PRO A 443 -9.00 14.17 -0.01
CA PRO A 443 -9.36 13.97 1.39
C PRO A 443 -10.48 12.97 1.64
N SER A 444 -11.47 12.88 0.76
CA SER A 444 -12.58 11.91 0.86
C SER A 444 -12.15 10.47 0.54
N ILE A 445 -10.96 10.24 0.01
CA ILE A 445 -10.45 8.93 -0.40
C ILE A 445 -9.37 8.44 0.56
N VAL A 446 -8.29 9.23 0.69
CA VAL A 446 -7.10 8.87 1.48
C VAL A 446 -6.93 9.68 2.76
N GLY A 447 -7.87 10.56 3.07
CA GLY A 447 -7.76 11.47 4.21
C GLY A 447 -6.89 12.70 3.92
N SER A 448 -6.74 13.55 4.93
CA SER A 448 -5.95 14.79 4.89
C SER A 448 -4.60 14.69 5.64
N LEU A 449 -4.29 13.56 6.26
CA LEU A 449 -3.04 13.35 7.01
C LEU A 449 -1.81 13.30 6.09
N GLY A 450 -1.98 12.93 4.82
CA GLY A 450 -0.89 12.87 3.85
C GLY A 450 -0.08 11.57 3.91
N ARG A 451 0.96 11.53 3.07
CA ARG A 451 1.74 10.30 2.80
C ARG A 451 2.61 9.84 3.96
N THR A 452 3.05 10.76 4.80
CA THR A 452 3.95 10.48 5.94
C THR A 452 3.17 10.17 7.20
N GLU A 453 2.18 11.00 7.52
CA GLU A 453 1.45 10.89 8.78
C GLU A 453 0.48 9.72 8.79
N SER A 454 -0.16 9.40 7.66
CA SER A 454 -1.10 8.26 7.59
C SER A 454 -0.49 6.93 8.05
N PRO A 455 0.63 6.44 7.49
CA PRO A 455 1.23 5.20 7.97
C PRO A 455 1.78 5.31 9.39
N HIS A 456 2.27 6.50 9.78
CA HIS A 456 2.80 6.74 11.13
C HIS A 456 1.74 6.57 12.21
N VAL A 457 0.59 7.25 12.08
CA VAL A 457 -0.48 7.20 13.08
C VAL A 457 -1.00 5.77 13.25
N VAL A 458 -1.23 5.05 12.14
CA VAL A 458 -1.69 3.65 12.21
C VAL A 458 -0.66 2.75 12.90
N ALA A 459 0.62 2.91 12.57
CA ALA A 459 1.66 2.10 13.17
C ALA A 459 1.87 2.44 14.66
N ALA A 460 1.95 3.72 15.02
CA ALA A 460 2.19 4.15 16.39
C ALA A 460 1.09 3.70 17.36
N THR A 461 -0.18 3.89 16.98
CA THR A 461 -1.33 3.50 17.80
C THR A 461 -1.44 1.98 17.97
N THR A 462 -1.20 1.22 16.90
CA THR A 462 -1.26 -0.25 16.94
C THR A 462 -0.07 -0.86 17.66
N LEU A 463 1.15 -0.31 17.52
CA LEU A 463 2.32 -0.72 18.29
C LEU A 463 2.11 -0.53 19.79
N ALA A 464 1.67 0.66 20.22
CA ALA A 464 1.38 0.93 21.62
C ALA A 464 0.37 -0.09 22.19
N PHE A 465 -0.68 -0.40 21.42
CA PHE A 465 -1.67 -1.39 21.82
C PHE A 465 -1.07 -2.81 21.91
N LEU A 466 -0.27 -3.23 20.93
CA LEU A 466 0.35 -4.55 20.91
C LEU A 466 1.41 -4.72 22.00
N ASP A 467 2.23 -3.68 22.24
CA ASP A 467 3.26 -3.72 23.30
C ASP A 467 2.62 -3.86 24.68
N THR A 468 1.52 -3.16 24.93
CA THR A 468 0.78 -3.30 26.19
C THR A 468 0.06 -4.65 26.30
N THR A 469 -0.61 -5.13 25.23
CA THR A 469 -1.47 -6.32 25.31
C THR A 469 -0.70 -7.63 25.17
N LEU A 470 0.27 -7.72 24.24
CA LEU A 470 1.02 -8.95 23.97
C LEU A 470 2.35 -9.03 24.70
N ARG A 471 2.98 -7.90 24.98
CA ARG A 471 4.28 -7.86 25.69
C ARG A 471 4.17 -7.45 27.14
N HIS A 472 2.98 -6.99 27.54
CA HIS A 472 2.70 -6.52 28.89
C HIS A 472 3.62 -5.36 29.31
N GLU A 473 4.03 -4.52 28.33
CA GLU A 473 4.78 -3.31 28.61
C GLU A 473 3.90 -2.30 29.35
N PRO A 474 4.42 -1.67 30.42
CA PRO A 474 3.63 -0.72 31.19
C PRO A 474 3.35 0.55 30.38
N GLY A 475 2.11 1.04 30.43
CA GLY A 475 1.69 2.28 29.78
C GLY A 475 0.22 2.56 30.01
N ASP A 476 -0.16 3.83 30.11
CA ASP A 476 -1.57 4.21 30.07
C ASP A 476 -2.04 4.27 28.62
N MET A 477 -2.74 3.23 28.22
CA MET A 477 -3.26 3.10 26.85
C MET A 477 -4.19 4.26 26.47
N ALA A 478 -5.01 4.72 27.42
CA ALA A 478 -5.94 5.81 27.15
C ALA A 478 -5.19 7.13 26.90
N ASP A 479 -4.17 7.43 27.68
CA ASP A 479 -3.34 8.61 27.49
C ASP A 479 -2.59 8.56 26.15
N ILE A 480 -1.99 7.42 25.83
CA ILE A 480 -1.26 7.25 24.57
C ILE A 480 -2.19 7.43 23.36
N LEU A 481 -3.33 6.76 23.36
CA LEU A 481 -4.25 6.81 22.22
C LEU A 481 -4.93 8.17 22.06
N SER A 482 -5.27 8.84 23.15
CA SER A 482 -5.94 10.16 23.11
C SER A 482 -5.09 11.25 22.45
N ALA A 483 -3.77 11.06 22.39
CA ALA A 483 -2.86 11.97 21.67
C ALA A 483 -3.07 11.96 20.15
N TYR A 484 -3.73 10.93 19.60
CA TYR A 484 -3.94 10.76 18.16
C TYR A 484 -5.36 11.08 17.69
N GLY A 485 -6.31 11.26 18.60
CA GLY A 485 -7.69 11.57 18.20
C GLY A 485 -8.74 11.38 19.31
N ASP A 486 -9.99 11.28 18.89
CA ASP A 486 -11.13 11.14 19.80
C ASP A 486 -11.25 9.70 20.29
N LEU A 487 -10.91 9.48 21.55
CA LEU A 487 -10.92 8.16 22.17
C LEU A 487 -12.25 7.89 22.91
N SER A 488 -12.81 6.72 22.69
CA SER A 488 -13.89 6.13 23.51
C SER A 488 -13.40 4.82 24.12
N VAL A 489 -13.48 4.69 25.44
CA VAL A 489 -13.12 3.46 26.17
C VAL A 489 -14.37 2.72 26.61
N TYR A 490 -14.39 1.42 26.38
CA TYR A 490 -15.46 0.52 26.76
C TYR A 490 -14.93 -0.47 27.80
N HIS A 491 -15.36 -0.31 29.04
CA HIS A 491 -15.00 -1.23 30.12
C HIS A 491 -15.95 -2.42 30.17
N PRO A 492 -15.47 -3.61 30.55
CA PRO A 492 -16.34 -4.74 30.84
C PRO A 492 -17.39 -4.38 31.89
N ASP A 493 -18.60 -4.82 31.64
CA ASP A 493 -19.66 -4.69 32.68
C ASP A 493 -19.41 -5.70 33.80
N ASN A 494 -18.86 -5.24 34.93
CA ASN A 494 -18.56 -6.06 36.10
C ASN A 494 -19.82 -6.57 36.84
N SER A 495 -21.03 -6.32 36.33
CA SER A 495 -22.31 -6.67 36.94
C SER A 495 -22.92 -7.98 36.43
N ARG A 496 -22.17 -8.77 35.61
CA ARG A 496 -22.64 -10.06 35.10
C ARG A 496 -21.92 -11.26 35.69
#